data_30d9052c09a7fac411d1e452a1ec1368
#
_entry.id   30d9052c09a7fac411d1e452a1ec1368
#
_cell.length_a   1.000
_cell.length_b   1.000
_cell.length_c   1.000
_cell.angle_alpha   90.00
_cell.angle_beta   90.00
_cell.angle_gamma   90.00
#
_symmetry.space_group_name_H-M   'P 1'
#
loop_
_entity.id
_entity.type
_entity.pdbx_description
1 polymer ?
#
loop_
_entity_poly.entity_id
_entity_poly.type
_entity_poly.pdbx_seq_one_letter_code
_entity_poly.pdbx_strand_id
1 'polypeptide(L)'
;RFTAPKKAAEMQCDDLRLYPDMNGEKLVNALADYYQISPDNLFVGVGSDDVLAMAFLTFFNSEKPVLFPDITYSFYDVWAQLYRIPFEMCPLTEDFRIRKEDYFKENGGIIFPNPNAPTGMSIPVWQIEEILKTNPDSLVLIDEAYVDFGAKSALPLIEKYENLLVVQTFSKSRAL
;
A
#
# COMPACT_ATOMS: atom_id res chain seq x y z
N ARG A 1 -18.63 -8.76 -8.67
CA ARG A 1 -17.85 -9.67 -7.82
C ARG A 1 -17.14 -10.65 -8.74
N PHE A 2 -15.83 -10.58 -8.83
CA PHE A 2 -15.05 -11.58 -9.56
C PHE A 2 -15.02 -12.86 -8.72
N THR A 3 -15.25 -14.00 -9.34
CA THR A 3 -15.09 -15.29 -8.68
C THR A 3 -13.67 -15.78 -8.89
N ALA A 4 -13.03 -16.24 -7.82
CA ALA A 4 -11.73 -16.91 -7.92
C ALA A 4 -11.79 -18.03 -8.96
N PRO A 5 -10.76 -18.23 -9.78
CA PRO A 5 -10.73 -19.32 -10.74
C PRO A 5 -11.01 -20.66 -10.06
N LYS A 6 -11.79 -21.52 -10.71
CA LYS A 6 -12.11 -22.87 -10.21
C LYS A 6 -10.89 -23.66 -9.71
N LYS A 7 -9.72 -23.45 -10.33
CA LYS A 7 -8.46 -24.08 -9.91
C LYS A 7 -7.96 -23.66 -8.52
N ALA A 8 -8.32 -22.47 -8.05
CA ALA A 8 -7.97 -22.08 -6.66
C ALA A 8 -8.78 -22.86 -5.63
N ALA A 9 -9.97 -23.34 -5.99
CA ALA A 9 -10.81 -24.20 -5.14
C ALA A 9 -10.36 -25.69 -5.13
N GLU A 10 -9.51 -26.09 -6.08
CA GLU A 10 -8.95 -27.44 -6.18
C GLU A 10 -7.57 -27.54 -5.48
N MET A 11 -7.27 -26.64 -4.55
CA MET A 11 -6.03 -26.67 -3.77
C MET A 11 -5.88 -28.05 -3.09
N GLN A 12 -4.70 -28.66 -3.27
CA GLN A 12 -4.35 -29.90 -2.59
C GLN A 12 -4.34 -29.66 -1.07
N CYS A 13 -5.33 -30.24 -0.40
CA CYS A 13 -5.47 -30.12 1.06
C CYS A 13 -4.51 -31.07 1.82
N ASP A 14 -3.79 -31.93 1.12
CA ASP A 14 -2.96 -32.97 1.73
C ASP A 14 -1.81 -32.42 2.58
N ASP A 15 -1.31 -31.22 2.25
CA ASP A 15 -0.20 -30.58 2.95
C ASP A 15 -0.63 -29.63 4.07
N LEU A 16 -1.95 -29.42 4.29
CA LEU A 16 -2.46 -28.49 5.33
C LEU A 16 -2.05 -28.89 6.76
N ARG A 17 -1.61 -30.12 6.97
CA ARG A 17 -1.05 -30.60 8.25
C ARG A 17 0.38 -30.10 8.51
N LEU A 18 1.05 -29.57 7.50
CA LEU A 18 2.42 -29.07 7.58
C LEU A 18 2.42 -27.55 7.81
N TYR A 19 3.44 -27.03 8.43
CA TYR A 19 3.67 -25.58 8.44
C TYR A 19 3.88 -25.11 7.00
N PRO A 20 3.30 -23.95 6.64
CA PRO A 20 3.56 -23.33 5.35
C PRO A 20 5.04 -22.93 5.24
N ASP A 21 5.50 -22.72 4.00
CA ASP A 21 6.79 -22.10 3.75
C ASP A 21 6.82 -20.72 4.40
N MET A 22 7.81 -20.51 5.28
CA MET A 22 7.93 -19.32 6.12
C MET A 22 8.10 -18.03 5.31
N ASN A 23 8.72 -18.13 4.15
CA ASN A 23 8.99 -17.00 3.25
C ASN A 23 7.96 -16.88 2.12
N GLY A 24 7.09 -17.86 1.95
CA GLY A 24 6.13 -17.89 0.84
C GLY A 24 6.80 -17.90 -0.54
N GLU A 25 7.95 -18.56 -0.69
CA GLU A 25 8.84 -18.44 -1.87
C GLU A 25 8.11 -18.68 -3.19
N LYS A 26 7.21 -19.66 -3.24
CA LYS A 26 6.40 -19.91 -4.45
C LYS A 26 5.57 -18.70 -4.87
N LEU A 27 4.94 -18.04 -3.91
CA LEU A 27 4.10 -16.87 -4.17
C LEU A 27 4.96 -15.65 -4.50
N VAL A 28 6.02 -15.43 -3.73
CA VAL A 28 6.98 -14.33 -3.97
C VAL A 28 7.56 -14.42 -5.38
N ASN A 29 8.06 -15.58 -5.79
CA ASN A 29 8.62 -15.77 -7.13
C ASN A 29 7.56 -15.59 -8.23
N ALA A 30 6.34 -16.10 -8.05
CA ALA A 30 5.27 -15.91 -9.01
C ALA A 30 4.85 -14.43 -9.14
N LEU A 31 4.85 -13.67 -8.04
CA LEU A 31 4.58 -12.23 -8.06
C LEU A 31 5.73 -11.44 -8.67
N ALA A 32 6.98 -11.82 -8.38
CA ALA A 32 8.17 -11.23 -8.99
C ALA A 32 8.14 -11.37 -10.51
N ASP A 33 7.83 -12.58 -11.00
CA ASP A 33 7.66 -12.84 -12.43
C ASP A 33 6.48 -12.06 -13.04
N TYR A 34 5.36 -11.98 -12.32
CA TYR A 34 4.17 -11.27 -12.79
C TYR A 34 4.40 -9.76 -12.91
N TYR A 35 5.04 -9.16 -11.89
CA TYR A 35 5.32 -7.73 -11.85
C TYR A 35 6.64 -7.32 -12.52
N GLN A 36 7.47 -8.30 -12.92
CA GLN A 36 8.80 -8.09 -13.52
C GLN A 36 9.72 -7.27 -12.60
N ILE A 37 9.75 -7.61 -11.30
CA ILE A 37 10.61 -7.00 -10.27
C ILE A 37 11.41 -8.09 -9.55
N SER A 38 12.47 -7.69 -8.83
CA SER A 38 13.23 -8.64 -8.01
C SER A 38 12.39 -9.23 -6.88
N PRO A 39 12.50 -10.53 -6.58
CA PRO A 39 11.91 -11.15 -5.39
C PRO A 39 12.30 -10.44 -4.09
N ASP A 40 13.50 -9.86 -4.02
CA ASP A 40 13.99 -9.11 -2.85
C ASP A 40 13.20 -7.82 -2.60
N ASN A 41 12.45 -7.33 -3.59
CA ASN A 41 11.58 -6.16 -3.48
C ASN A 41 10.14 -6.53 -3.11
N LEU A 42 9.89 -7.78 -2.71
CA LEU A 42 8.55 -8.27 -2.38
C LEU A 42 8.46 -8.77 -0.94
N PHE A 43 7.41 -8.34 -0.28
CA PHE A 43 6.99 -8.87 1.01
C PHE A 43 5.52 -9.34 0.92
N VAL A 44 5.23 -10.53 1.42
CA VAL A 44 3.89 -11.10 1.44
C VAL A 44 3.40 -11.24 2.88
N GLY A 45 2.26 -10.63 3.19
CA GLY A 45 1.60 -10.72 4.50
C GLY A 45 0.19 -11.29 4.39
N VAL A 46 -0.51 -11.35 5.52
CA VAL A 46 -1.87 -11.90 5.62
C VAL A 46 -2.90 -10.79 5.35
N GLY A 47 -2.95 -10.33 4.10
CA GLY A 47 -3.78 -9.22 3.66
C GLY A 47 -3.11 -7.86 3.84
N SER A 48 -3.68 -6.83 3.18
CA SER A 48 -3.11 -5.47 3.22
C SER A 48 -3.14 -4.86 4.62
N ASP A 49 -4.13 -5.16 5.44
CA ASP A 49 -4.24 -4.61 6.79
C ASP A 49 -3.06 -4.98 7.68
N ASP A 50 -2.64 -6.25 7.62
CA ASP A 50 -1.48 -6.74 8.35
C ASP A 50 -0.19 -6.07 7.84
N VAL A 51 -0.01 -6.01 6.52
CA VAL A 51 1.15 -5.36 5.89
C VAL A 51 1.21 -3.87 6.25
N LEU A 52 0.07 -3.17 6.22
CA LEU A 52 -0.01 -1.76 6.58
C LEU A 52 0.30 -1.54 8.07
N ALA A 53 -0.24 -2.37 8.97
CA ALA A 53 0.07 -2.28 10.40
C ALA A 53 1.58 -2.48 10.66
N MET A 54 2.20 -3.46 10.00
CA MET A 54 3.66 -3.66 10.08
C MET A 54 4.44 -2.47 9.50
N ALA A 55 3.97 -1.89 8.38
CA ALA A 55 4.60 -0.71 7.80
C ALA A 55 4.56 0.50 8.75
N PHE A 56 3.43 0.74 9.42
CA PHE A 56 3.33 1.79 10.44
C PHE A 56 4.37 1.61 11.55
N LEU A 57 4.49 0.41 12.10
CA LEU A 57 5.43 0.12 13.18
C LEU A 57 6.90 0.22 12.72
N THR A 58 7.19 -0.20 11.49
CA THR A 58 8.56 -0.33 10.99
C THR A 58 9.11 0.99 10.46
N PHE A 59 8.30 1.73 9.69
CA PHE A 59 8.78 2.85 8.90
C PHE A 59 8.29 4.22 9.39
N PHE A 60 7.12 4.27 10.04
CA PHE A 60 6.52 5.54 10.46
C PHE A 60 6.73 5.87 11.93
N ASN A 61 7.45 5.03 12.66
CA ASN A 61 7.73 5.22 14.08
C ASN A 61 8.81 6.30 14.30
N SER A 62 8.42 7.57 14.19
CA SER A 62 9.29 8.73 14.37
C SER A 62 8.59 9.84 15.18
N GLU A 63 9.35 10.87 15.56
CA GLU A 63 8.81 12.07 16.23
C GLU A 63 8.06 13.01 15.27
N LYS A 64 8.21 12.82 13.95
CA LYS A 64 7.56 13.63 12.94
C LYS A 64 6.21 13.02 12.54
N PRO A 65 5.20 13.84 12.19
CA PRO A 65 3.88 13.33 11.88
C PRO A 65 3.85 12.56 10.55
N VAL A 66 3.12 11.45 10.53
CA VAL A 66 2.71 10.78 9.29
C VAL A 66 1.57 11.57 8.67
N LEU A 67 1.65 11.81 7.36
CA LEU A 67 0.63 12.55 6.60
C LEU A 67 -0.28 11.59 5.84
N PHE A 68 -1.59 11.79 5.95
CA PHE A 68 -2.59 11.06 5.17
C PHE A 68 -3.86 11.91 4.97
N PRO A 69 -4.73 11.59 3.99
CA PRO A 69 -5.96 12.36 3.77
C PRO A 69 -6.91 12.30 4.95
N ASP A 70 -7.70 13.36 5.16
CA ASP A 70 -8.73 13.44 6.20
C ASP A 70 -9.92 12.51 5.95
N ILE A 71 -10.26 12.29 4.68
CA ILE A 71 -11.29 11.32 4.27
C ILE A 71 -10.61 10.20 3.49
N THR A 72 -10.29 9.11 4.21
CA THR A 72 -9.50 7.99 3.68
C THR A 72 -9.84 6.69 4.38
N TYR A 73 -9.03 5.65 4.18
CA TYR A 73 -9.16 4.38 4.86
C TYR A 73 -9.03 4.55 6.38
N SER A 74 -10.07 4.15 7.11
CA SER A 74 -10.27 4.49 8.52
C SER A 74 -9.32 3.82 9.51
N PHE A 75 -8.39 2.97 9.05
CA PHE A 75 -7.42 2.32 9.94
C PHE A 75 -6.07 3.03 10.04
N TYR A 76 -5.79 4.04 9.22
CA TYR A 76 -4.52 4.76 9.32
C TYR A 76 -4.37 5.49 10.65
N ASP A 77 -5.39 6.20 11.08
CA ASP A 77 -5.39 6.87 12.39
C ASP A 77 -5.44 5.85 13.55
N VAL A 78 -6.11 4.71 13.36
CA VAL A 78 -6.16 3.63 14.37
C VAL A 78 -4.75 3.09 14.62
N TRP A 79 -3.97 2.76 13.58
CA TRP A 79 -2.60 2.29 13.77
C TRP A 79 -1.69 3.39 14.30
N ALA A 80 -1.82 4.63 13.81
CA ALA A 80 -1.05 5.74 14.33
C ALA A 80 -1.28 5.92 15.84
N GLN A 81 -2.53 5.88 16.30
CA GLN A 81 -2.88 5.96 17.72
C GLN A 81 -2.37 4.75 18.51
N LEU A 82 -2.56 3.53 17.99
CA LEU A 82 -2.13 2.29 18.64
C LEU A 82 -0.61 2.28 18.90
N TYR A 83 0.17 2.72 17.92
CA TYR A 83 1.63 2.75 18.00
C TYR A 83 2.18 4.07 18.54
N ARG A 84 1.30 5.04 18.91
CA ARG A 84 1.66 6.37 19.43
C ARG A 84 2.52 7.17 18.44
N ILE A 85 2.24 7.03 17.16
CA ILE A 85 2.90 7.75 16.08
C ILE A 85 2.15 9.07 15.87
N PRO A 86 2.82 10.23 15.89
CA PRO A 86 2.16 11.48 15.56
C PRO A 86 1.68 11.47 14.12
N PHE A 87 0.53 12.09 13.86
CA PHE A 87 -0.01 12.17 12.50
C PHE A 87 -0.70 13.49 12.24
N GLU A 88 -0.81 13.86 11.00
CA GLU A 88 -1.55 15.02 10.52
C GLU A 88 -2.42 14.63 9.32
N MET A 89 -3.70 14.99 9.40
CA MET A 89 -4.65 14.76 8.32
C MET A 89 -4.62 15.93 7.32
N CYS A 90 -4.35 15.62 6.05
CA CYS A 90 -4.37 16.57 4.95
C CYS A 90 -5.78 16.64 4.35
N PRO A 91 -6.42 17.81 4.31
CA PRO A 91 -7.78 17.93 3.81
C PRO A 91 -7.85 17.63 2.31
N LEU A 92 -8.85 16.85 1.90
CA LEU A 92 -9.18 16.71 0.48
C LEU A 92 -9.75 18.02 -0.07
N THR A 93 -9.66 18.19 -1.38
CA THR A 93 -10.36 19.29 -2.08
C THR A 93 -11.89 19.11 -2.04
N GLU A 94 -12.65 20.13 -2.42
CA GLU A 94 -14.12 20.07 -2.46
C GLU A 94 -14.66 18.95 -3.38
N ASP A 95 -13.90 18.56 -4.41
CA ASP A 95 -14.18 17.44 -5.29
C ASP A 95 -13.50 16.12 -4.85
N PHE A 96 -13.15 16.01 -3.57
CA PHE A 96 -12.58 14.83 -2.91
C PHE A 96 -11.24 14.35 -3.47
N ARG A 97 -10.41 15.23 -3.99
CA ARG A 97 -9.09 14.89 -4.52
C ARG A 97 -7.98 15.18 -3.53
N ILE A 98 -6.94 14.39 -3.59
CA ILE A 98 -5.67 14.67 -2.93
C ILE A 98 -5.00 15.84 -3.64
N ARG A 99 -4.57 16.84 -2.87
CA ARG A 99 -3.75 17.96 -3.33
C ARG A 99 -2.30 17.66 -2.95
N LYS A 100 -1.46 17.38 -3.93
CA LYS A 100 -0.06 16.95 -3.71
C LYS A 100 0.76 17.95 -2.91
N GLU A 101 0.47 19.25 -3.04
CA GLU A 101 1.17 20.33 -2.34
C GLU A 101 1.05 20.25 -0.81
N ASP A 102 -0.02 19.65 -0.28
CA ASP A 102 -0.22 19.45 1.15
C ASP A 102 0.76 18.45 1.76
N TYR A 103 1.43 17.69 0.91
CA TYR A 103 2.46 16.70 1.28
C TYR A 103 3.89 17.22 1.07
N PHE A 104 4.07 18.48 0.64
CA PHE A 104 5.38 19.12 0.43
C PHE A 104 5.87 19.82 1.68
N LYS A 105 5.87 19.12 2.80
CA LYS A 105 6.29 19.63 4.12
C LYS A 105 7.02 18.56 4.90
N GLU A 106 7.74 18.97 5.95
CA GLU A 106 8.41 18.03 6.83
C GLU A 106 7.44 17.02 7.44
N ASN A 107 7.79 15.73 7.39
CA ASN A 107 6.93 14.65 7.84
C ASN A 107 7.75 13.41 8.25
N GLY A 108 7.11 12.49 8.96
CA GLY A 108 7.65 11.18 9.33
C GLY A 108 7.30 10.06 8.38
N GLY A 109 6.61 10.39 7.28
CA GLY A 109 6.14 9.47 6.26
C GLY A 109 4.81 9.93 5.68
N ILE A 110 4.47 9.41 4.53
CA ILE A 110 3.24 9.73 3.80
C ILE A 110 2.53 8.43 3.44
N ILE A 111 1.22 8.36 3.65
CA ILE A 111 0.41 7.23 3.23
C ILE A 111 -0.92 7.71 2.66
N PHE A 112 -1.31 7.19 1.52
CA PHE A 112 -2.66 7.36 0.98
C PHE A 112 -3.03 6.23 0.01
N PRO A 113 -4.35 5.92 -0.10
CA PRO A 113 -4.84 4.96 -1.08
C PRO A 113 -4.88 5.58 -2.47
N ASN A 114 -4.56 4.79 -3.48
CA ASN A 114 -4.73 5.19 -4.88
C ASN A 114 -5.31 4.05 -5.73
N PRO A 115 -6.61 4.02 -5.98
CA PRO A 115 -7.67 5.01 -5.66
C PRO A 115 -7.91 5.17 -4.17
N ASN A 116 -8.26 6.40 -3.74
CA ASN A 116 -8.61 6.67 -2.36
C ASN A 116 -9.95 5.99 -1.99
N ALA A 117 -9.97 5.29 -0.88
CA ALA A 117 -11.19 4.76 -0.28
C ALA A 117 -11.60 5.68 0.90
N PRO A 118 -12.85 6.20 0.96
CA PRO A 118 -14.03 5.73 0.22
C PRO A 118 -14.35 6.53 -1.06
N THR A 119 -13.59 7.55 -1.41
CA THR A 119 -13.99 8.51 -2.45
C THR A 119 -13.92 7.94 -3.87
N GLY A 120 -13.11 6.90 -4.10
CA GLY A 120 -12.86 6.33 -5.42
C GLY A 120 -11.99 7.20 -6.33
N MET A 121 -11.55 8.36 -5.84
CA MET A 121 -10.72 9.29 -6.60
C MET A 121 -9.27 8.84 -6.63
N SER A 122 -8.62 8.99 -7.77
CA SER A 122 -7.21 8.69 -7.93
C SER A 122 -6.41 9.90 -8.37
N ILE A 123 -5.13 9.92 -8.01
CA ILE A 123 -4.17 10.87 -8.57
C ILE A 123 -3.30 10.17 -9.62
N PRO A 124 -2.85 10.89 -10.65
CA PRO A 124 -1.99 10.32 -11.66
C PRO A 124 -0.58 10.05 -11.11
N VAL A 125 0.08 9.03 -11.67
CA VAL A 125 1.41 8.57 -11.22
C VAL A 125 2.47 9.68 -11.20
N TRP A 126 2.39 10.65 -12.11
CA TRP A 126 3.33 11.78 -12.14
C TRP A 126 3.21 12.69 -10.88
N GLN A 127 2.00 12.81 -10.28
CA GLN A 127 1.83 13.53 -9.01
C GLN A 127 2.41 12.75 -7.83
N ILE A 128 2.29 11.42 -7.83
CA ILE A 128 2.97 10.56 -6.87
C ILE A 128 4.49 10.76 -6.99
N GLU A 129 5.00 10.80 -8.21
CA GLU A 129 6.42 11.02 -8.47
C GLU A 129 6.91 12.38 -7.96
N GLU A 130 6.09 13.43 -8.05
CA GLU A 130 6.44 14.74 -7.47
C GLU A 130 6.47 14.71 -5.93
N ILE A 131 5.53 13.99 -5.30
CA ILE A 131 5.55 13.79 -3.83
C ILE A 131 6.83 13.06 -3.42
N LEU A 132 7.21 11.99 -4.13
CA LEU A 132 8.45 11.24 -3.87
C LEU A 132 9.70 12.13 -3.96
N LYS A 133 9.81 12.93 -5.02
CA LYS A 133 10.95 13.84 -5.24
C LYS A 133 11.07 14.91 -4.17
N THR A 134 9.94 15.39 -3.67
CA THR A 134 9.91 16.47 -2.68
C THR A 134 10.18 15.94 -1.26
N ASN A 135 10.03 14.62 -1.05
CA ASN A 135 10.21 13.96 0.25
C ASN A 135 11.28 12.86 0.19
N PRO A 136 12.54 13.14 -0.21
CA PRO A 136 13.54 12.10 -0.43
C PRO A 136 13.92 11.32 0.85
N ASP A 137 13.75 11.95 2.01
CA ASP A 137 14.11 11.38 3.32
C ASP A 137 12.91 10.76 4.06
N SER A 138 11.73 10.74 3.44
CA SER A 138 10.50 10.19 4.02
C SER A 138 9.93 9.08 3.15
N LEU A 139 9.49 7.99 3.77
CA LEU A 139 8.80 6.92 3.06
C LEU A 139 7.43 7.40 2.57
N VAL A 140 7.12 7.13 1.32
CA VAL A 140 5.79 7.32 0.72
C VAL A 140 5.19 5.95 0.45
N LEU A 141 4.12 5.63 1.16
CA LEU A 141 3.38 4.38 0.99
C LEU A 141 2.11 4.64 0.17
N ILE A 142 1.99 3.97 -0.97
CA ILE A 142 0.78 4.00 -1.80
C ILE A 142 0.00 2.72 -1.58
N ASP A 143 -1.18 2.87 -0.98
CA ASP A 143 -2.10 1.76 -0.76
C ASP A 143 -2.94 1.55 -2.04
N GLU A 144 -2.61 0.50 -2.76
CA GLU A 144 -3.24 0.13 -4.02
C GLU A 144 -4.26 -1.02 -3.87
N ALA A 145 -4.93 -1.12 -2.73
CA ALA A 145 -5.95 -2.15 -2.52
C ALA A 145 -7.07 -2.12 -3.59
N TYR A 146 -7.30 -0.98 -4.20
CA TYR A 146 -8.33 -0.78 -5.23
C TYR A 146 -7.76 -0.44 -6.62
N VAL A 147 -6.48 -0.63 -6.89
CA VAL A 147 -5.84 -0.24 -8.16
C VAL A 147 -6.48 -0.89 -9.38
N ASP A 148 -6.95 -2.13 -9.26
CA ASP A 148 -7.59 -2.88 -10.35
C ASP A 148 -8.93 -2.25 -10.83
N PHE A 149 -9.46 -1.26 -10.12
CA PHE A 149 -10.70 -0.56 -10.46
C PHE A 149 -10.48 0.70 -11.31
N GLY A 150 -9.36 0.79 -12.01
CA GLY A 150 -9.14 1.79 -13.06
C GLY A 150 -8.05 2.82 -12.76
N ALA A 151 -7.33 2.71 -11.65
CA ALA A 151 -6.14 3.52 -11.42
C ALA A 151 -4.91 2.94 -12.13
N LYS A 152 -3.88 3.77 -12.27
CA LYS A 152 -2.55 3.33 -12.71
C LYS A 152 -1.69 3.10 -11.48
N SER A 153 -1.05 1.93 -11.43
CA SER A 153 -0.13 1.58 -10.34
C SER A 153 1.12 2.46 -10.33
N ALA A 154 1.59 2.79 -9.13
CA ALA A 154 2.90 3.41 -8.90
C ALA A 154 4.06 2.41 -8.94
N LEU A 155 3.77 1.11 -9.08
CA LEU A 155 4.78 0.05 -9.11
C LEU A 155 5.96 0.31 -10.07
N PRO A 156 5.78 0.89 -11.28
CA PRO A 156 6.90 1.21 -12.18
C PRO A 156 7.90 2.23 -11.59
N LEU A 157 7.58 2.92 -10.51
CA LEU A 157 8.47 3.87 -9.86
C LEU A 157 9.39 3.22 -8.81
N ILE A 158 9.15 1.96 -8.42
CA ILE A 158 9.89 1.27 -7.35
C ILE A 158 11.40 1.17 -7.64
N GLU A 159 11.79 0.91 -8.88
CA GLU A 159 13.20 0.85 -9.26
C GLU A 159 13.90 2.22 -9.26
N LYS A 160 13.11 3.29 -9.27
CA LYS A 160 13.62 4.67 -9.36
C LYS A 160 13.67 5.38 -8.01
N TYR A 161 12.83 4.99 -7.07
CA TYR A 161 12.65 5.67 -5.79
C TYR A 161 12.73 4.68 -4.63
N GLU A 162 13.81 4.73 -3.87
CA GLU A 162 14.03 3.88 -2.69
C GLU A 162 13.05 4.21 -1.54
N ASN A 163 12.45 5.41 -1.56
CA ASN A 163 11.48 5.87 -0.58
C ASN A 163 10.02 5.56 -0.96
N LEU A 164 9.78 4.67 -1.93
CA LEU A 164 8.45 4.22 -2.32
C LEU A 164 8.14 2.82 -1.80
N LEU A 165 6.98 2.66 -1.17
CA LEU A 165 6.37 1.38 -0.86
C LEU A 165 4.99 1.30 -1.50
N VAL A 166 4.70 0.19 -2.20
CA VAL A 166 3.39 -0.06 -2.83
C VAL A 166 2.76 -1.28 -2.18
N VAL A 167 1.55 -1.13 -1.65
CA VAL A 167 0.79 -2.23 -1.03
C VAL A 167 -0.39 -2.59 -1.91
N GLN A 168 -0.50 -3.86 -2.28
CA GLN A 168 -1.64 -4.42 -3.02
C GLN A 168 -2.25 -5.59 -2.25
N THR A 169 -3.46 -6.01 -2.62
CA THR A 169 -4.14 -7.11 -1.96
C THR A 169 -4.91 -7.98 -2.95
N PHE A 170 -5.04 -9.26 -2.60
CA PHE A 170 -5.94 -10.18 -3.31
C PHE A 170 -7.39 -10.09 -2.81
N SER A 171 -7.63 -9.45 -1.66
CA SER A 171 -8.92 -9.46 -0.96
C SER A 171 -10.05 -8.70 -1.65
N LYS A 172 -9.76 -7.83 -2.63
CA LYS A 172 -10.75 -6.97 -3.28
C LYS A 172 -11.15 -7.50 -4.66
N SER A 173 -10.52 -7.03 -5.72
CA SER A 173 -10.85 -7.42 -7.10
C SER A 173 -10.60 -8.91 -7.39
N ARG A 174 -9.56 -9.45 -6.81
CA ARG A 174 -9.11 -10.84 -7.04
C ARG A 174 -9.85 -11.88 -6.18
N ALA A 175 -10.62 -11.43 -5.17
CA ALA A 175 -11.55 -12.23 -4.35
C ALA A 175 -10.92 -13.46 -3.65
N LEU A 176 -9.68 -13.32 -3.16
CA LEU A 176 -8.98 -14.32 -2.34
C LEU A 176 -8.78 -13.84 -0.90
#